data_6c6d7d5893fb6c706aaa3d7f00921f8b
#
_entry.id   6c6d7d5893fb6c706aaa3d7f00921f8b
#
_cell.length_a   1.000
_cell.length_b   1.000
_cell.length_c   1.000
_cell.angle_alpha   90.00
_cell.angle_beta   90.00
_cell.angle_gamma   90.00
#
_symmetry.space_group_name_H-M   'P 1'
#
loop_
_entity.id
_entity.type
_entity.pdbx_description
1 polymer ?
#
loop_
_entity_poly.entity_id
_entity_poly.type
_entity_poly.pdbx_seq_one_letter_code
_entity_poly.pdbx_strand_id
1 'polypeptide(L)'
;MLAPAYTVAQAPPEWKDDFADHMIGAWTLTGPVMGHEAHHEVQAEWVLNYQFLRIHEKTAASAPASERPYEALWFLGYDAISERYVLHLLDVFGARYSETLGYGAREGNSIHFVFEYPDGPFHTTYRWLPETGAWQWLLEQKDKDGKWMKFADFKLTRASPKQ
;
A
#
# COMPACT_ATOMS: atom_id res chain seq x y z
N MET A 1 39.64 33.93 -6.62
CA MET A 1 38.97 32.85 -5.85
C MET A 1 37.57 32.67 -6.46
N LEU A 2 37.37 31.62 -7.29
CA LEU A 2 36.07 31.33 -7.88
C LEU A 2 35.27 30.49 -6.89
N ALA A 3 34.09 30.97 -6.52
CA ALA A 3 33.15 30.23 -5.69
C ALA A 3 32.67 28.99 -6.48
N PRO A 4 32.54 27.81 -5.84
CA PRO A 4 31.98 26.65 -6.49
C PRO A 4 30.53 26.93 -6.90
N ALA A 5 30.22 26.74 -8.19
CA ALA A 5 28.84 26.78 -8.68
C ALA A 5 28.11 25.57 -8.09
N TYR A 6 27.19 25.80 -7.17
CA TYR A 6 26.27 24.78 -6.72
C TYR A 6 25.31 24.47 -7.88
N THR A 7 25.47 23.31 -8.49
CA THR A 7 24.49 22.80 -9.45
C THR A 7 23.25 22.43 -8.63
N VAL A 8 22.16 23.18 -8.79
CA VAL A 8 20.88 22.79 -8.21
C VAL A 8 20.53 21.43 -8.84
N ALA A 9 20.44 20.40 -8.02
CA ALA A 9 20.03 19.10 -8.48
C ALA A 9 18.63 19.22 -9.08
N GLN A 10 18.52 18.87 -10.36
CA GLN A 10 17.22 18.87 -11.03
C GLN A 10 16.34 17.83 -10.37
N ALA A 11 15.07 18.20 -10.08
CA ALA A 11 14.11 17.23 -9.55
C ALA A 11 13.98 16.05 -10.53
N PRO A 12 13.88 14.81 -10.03
CA PRO A 12 13.67 13.66 -10.87
C PRO A 12 12.38 13.82 -11.67
N PRO A 13 12.27 13.23 -12.90
CA PRO A 13 11.05 13.26 -13.66
C PRO A 13 9.92 12.58 -12.89
N GLU A 14 8.68 13.00 -13.13
CA GLU A 14 7.49 12.36 -12.56
C GLU A 14 7.47 10.86 -12.89
N TRP A 15 7.20 10.05 -11.88
CA TRP A 15 6.93 8.64 -12.12
C TRP A 15 5.48 8.47 -12.58
N LYS A 16 5.30 7.98 -13.81
CA LYS A 16 3.99 7.73 -14.40
C LYS A 16 3.76 6.23 -14.48
N ASP A 17 2.72 5.77 -13.82
CA ASP A 17 2.39 4.37 -13.72
C ASP A 17 0.87 4.17 -13.79
N ASP A 18 0.43 3.52 -14.88
CA ASP A 18 -0.98 3.23 -15.14
C ASP A 18 -1.62 2.32 -14.07
N PHE A 19 -0.83 1.41 -13.49
CA PHE A 19 -1.30 0.57 -12.40
C PHE A 19 -1.55 1.39 -11.13
N ALA A 20 -0.63 2.26 -10.73
CA ALA A 20 -0.81 3.15 -9.59
C ALA A 20 -1.95 4.15 -9.81
N ASP A 21 -2.16 4.63 -11.03
CA ASP A 21 -3.24 5.55 -11.37
C ASP A 21 -4.63 4.95 -11.15
N HIS A 22 -4.82 3.65 -11.30
CA HIS A 22 -6.08 2.98 -10.97
C HIS A 22 -6.44 3.09 -9.48
N MET A 23 -5.47 3.26 -8.58
CA MET A 23 -5.70 3.37 -7.14
C MET A 23 -6.18 4.77 -6.72
N ILE A 24 -5.92 5.81 -7.49
CA ILE A 24 -6.28 7.19 -7.13
C ILE A 24 -7.76 7.32 -6.80
N GLY A 25 -8.06 8.05 -5.72
CA GLY A 25 -9.42 8.39 -5.29
C GLY A 25 -9.83 7.69 -4.00
N ALA A 26 -11.15 7.63 -3.76
CA ALA A 26 -11.73 7.11 -2.53
C ALA A 26 -12.29 5.70 -2.73
N TRP A 27 -12.05 4.83 -1.75
CA TRP A 27 -12.43 3.43 -1.78
C TRP A 27 -13.04 3.00 -0.44
N THR A 28 -13.92 2.02 -0.51
CA THR A 28 -14.37 1.24 0.64
C THR A 28 -13.64 -0.09 0.62
N LEU A 29 -12.93 -0.40 1.69
CA LEU A 29 -12.23 -1.67 1.90
C LEU A 29 -13.06 -2.53 2.85
N THR A 30 -13.29 -3.77 2.46
CA THR A 30 -13.92 -4.80 3.31
C THR A 30 -13.23 -6.13 3.11
N GLY A 31 -13.31 -6.98 4.12
CA GLY A 31 -12.83 -8.36 4.06
C GLY A 31 -12.21 -8.85 5.34
N PRO A 32 -11.91 -10.15 5.40
CA PRO A 32 -11.38 -10.76 6.60
C PRO A 32 -9.94 -10.37 6.88
N VAL A 33 -9.65 -10.09 8.15
CA VAL A 33 -8.30 -9.95 8.71
C VAL A 33 -8.22 -10.75 10.00
N MET A 34 -7.36 -11.76 10.05
CA MET A 34 -7.19 -12.66 11.22
C MET A 34 -8.52 -13.16 11.81
N GLY A 35 -9.50 -13.49 10.95
CA GLY A 35 -10.79 -14.02 11.35
C GLY A 35 -11.85 -12.98 11.77
N HIS A 36 -11.55 -11.70 11.64
CA HIS A 36 -12.49 -10.59 11.86
C HIS A 36 -12.75 -9.88 10.54
N GLU A 37 -13.94 -9.32 10.35
CA GLU A 37 -14.24 -8.49 9.18
C GLU A 37 -13.76 -7.06 9.41
N ALA A 38 -13.06 -6.50 8.43
CA ALA A 38 -12.62 -5.12 8.43
C ALA A 38 -13.55 -4.25 7.55
N HIS A 39 -13.79 -3.00 8.01
CA HIS A 39 -14.57 -1.99 7.30
C HIS A 39 -13.81 -0.68 7.33
N HIS A 40 -13.02 -0.42 6.29
CA HIS A 40 -12.15 0.75 6.23
C HIS A 40 -12.52 1.68 5.07
N GLU A 41 -12.20 2.95 5.24
CA GLU A 41 -12.13 3.95 4.17
C GLU A 41 -10.67 4.05 3.71
N VAL A 42 -10.46 4.12 2.39
CA VAL A 42 -9.14 4.29 1.80
C VAL A 42 -9.17 5.49 0.86
N GLN A 43 -8.17 6.35 0.98
CA GLN A 43 -7.97 7.49 0.09
C GLN A 43 -6.57 7.42 -0.50
N ALA A 44 -6.46 7.48 -1.83
CA ALA A 44 -5.17 7.44 -2.52
C ALA A 44 -4.98 8.67 -3.42
N GLU A 45 -3.78 9.24 -3.38
CA GLU A 45 -3.39 10.40 -4.16
C GLU A 45 -1.89 10.44 -4.43
N TRP A 46 -1.49 11.07 -5.53
CA TRP A 46 -0.10 11.36 -5.80
C TRP A 46 0.43 12.45 -4.87
N VAL A 47 1.65 12.25 -4.35
CA VAL A 47 2.35 13.19 -3.49
C VAL A 47 3.80 13.36 -3.93
N LEU A 48 4.52 14.35 -3.34
CA LEU A 48 5.94 14.60 -3.58
C LEU A 48 6.29 14.68 -5.08
N ASN A 49 5.55 15.53 -5.81
CA ASN A 49 5.75 15.74 -7.24
C ASN A 49 5.64 14.43 -8.04
N TYR A 50 4.60 13.63 -7.78
CA TYR A 50 4.34 12.34 -8.44
C TYR A 50 5.44 11.29 -8.25
N GLN A 51 6.22 11.39 -7.16
CA GLN A 51 7.23 10.38 -6.83
C GLN A 51 6.67 9.24 -5.99
N PHE A 52 5.55 9.48 -5.29
CA PHE A 52 4.88 8.47 -4.48
C PHE A 52 3.37 8.57 -4.59
N LEU A 53 2.71 7.42 -4.62
CA LEU A 53 1.30 7.32 -4.32
C LEU A 53 1.15 7.14 -2.81
N ARG A 54 0.50 8.11 -2.14
CA ARG A 54 0.09 7.98 -0.74
C ARG A 54 -1.27 7.30 -0.69
N ILE A 55 -1.39 6.26 0.09
CA ILE A 55 -2.63 5.54 0.36
C ILE A 55 -2.90 5.67 1.85
N HIS A 56 -3.99 6.34 2.23
CA HIS A 56 -4.42 6.51 3.60
C HIS A 56 -5.60 5.58 3.88
N GLU A 57 -5.39 4.62 4.75
CA GLU A 57 -6.37 3.63 5.19
C GLU A 57 -6.76 3.92 6.63
N LYS A 58 -8.05 3.87 6.95
CA LYS A 58 -8.54 3.99 8.32
C LYS A 58 -9.87 3.27 8.50
N THR A 59 -10.14 2.84 9.73
CA THR A 59 -11.45 2.29 10.10
C THR A 59 -12.55 3.27 9.74
N ALA A 60 -13.57 2.80 9.03
CA ALA A 60 -14.69 3.64 8.60
C ALA A 60 -15.54 4.10 9.79
N ALA A 61 -16.10 5.32 9.71
CA ALA A 61 -17.00 5.80 10.75
C ALA A 61 -18.27 4.94 10.91
N SER A 62 -18.65 4.21 9.86
CA SER A 62 -19.75 3.26 9.84
C SER A 62 -19.39 1.85 10.29
N ALA A 63 -18.14 1.59 10.64
CA ALA A 63 -17.70 0.29 11.11
C ALA A 63 -18.40 -0.11 12.43
N PRO A 64 -18.60 -1.41 12.69
CA PRO A 64 -19.13 -1.87 13.96
C PRO A 64 -18.32 -1.37 15.15
N ALA A 65 -18.98 -0.99 16.25
CA ALA A 65 -18.30 -0.50 17.46
C ALA A 65 -17.33 -1.54 18.10
N SER A 66 -17.47 -2.80 17.73
CA SER A 66 -16.57 -3.89 18.15
C SER A 66 -15.28 -3.95 17.34
N GLU A 67 -15.21 -3.28 16.20
CA GLU A 67 -14.00 -3.21 15.39
C GLU A 67 -12.98 -2.28 16.05
N ARG A 68 -11.74 -2.76 16.14
CA ARG A 68 -10.67 -1.96 16.73
C ARG A 68 -10.26 -0.85 15.74
N PRO A 69 -10.11 0.40 16.23
CA PRO A 69 -9.62 1.47 15.37
C PRO A 69 -8.26 1.12 14.76
N TYR A 70 -8.18 1.27 13.45
CA TYR A 70 -6.95 1.08 12.68
C TYR A 70 -6.73 2.30 11.78
N GLU A 71 -5.49 2.70 11.62
CA GLU A 71 -5.08 3.73 10.67
C GLU A 71 -3.69 3.42 10.15
N ALA A 72 -3.51 3.58 8.85
CA ALA A 72 -2.24 3.36 8.16
C ALA A 72 -2.02 4.34 7.02
N LEU A 73 -0.76 4.67 6.80
CA LEU A 73 -0.28 5.37 5.61
C LEU A 73 0.66 4.42 4.86
N TRP A 74 0.32 4.18 3.60
CA TRP A 74 1.15 3.43 2.67
C TRP A 74 1.72 4.38 1.63
N PHE A 75 3.01 4.27 1.35
CA PHE A 75 3.66 5.01 0.28
C PHE A 75 4.19 4.03 -0.74
N LEU A 76 3.59 4.05 -1.93
CA LEU A 76 4.02 3.26 -3.06
C LEU A 76 4.89 4.13 -3.97
N GLY A 77 6.11 3.68 -4.25
CA GLY A 77 7.05 4.32 -5.15
C GLY A 77 7.71 3.32 -6.09
N TYR A 78 8.53 3.82 -6.99
CA TYR A 78 9.30 3.00 -7.91
C TYR A 78 10.77 3.45 -7.94
N ASP A 79 11.66 2.50 -7.72
CA ASP A 79 13.10 2.70 -7.85
C ASP A 79 13.54 2.32 -9.28
N ALA A 80 13.77 3.34 -10.10
CA ALA A 80 14.18 3.15 -11.49
C ALA A 80 15.59 2.56 -11.65
N ILE A 81 16.43 2.60 -10.61
CA ILE A 81 17.78 2.05 -10.65
C ILE A 81 17.74 0.53 -10.45
N SER A 82 16.99 0.09 -9.45
CA SER A 82 16.80 -1.34 -9.17
C SER A 82 15.60 -1.96 -9.87
N GLU A 83 14.85 -1.15 -10.66
CA GLU A 83 13.69 -1.56 -11.46
C GLU A 83 12.62 -2.31 -10.64
N ARG A 84 12.32 -1.79 -9.43
CA ARG A 84 11.36 -2.43 -8.52
C ARG A 84 10.45 -1.42 -7.86
N TYR A 85 9.25 -1.87 -7.50
CA TYR A 85 8.34 -1.12 -6.65
C TYR A 85 8.78 -1.20 -5.19
N VAL A 86 8.52 -0.11 -4.47
CA VAL A 86 8.82 0.02 -3.04
C VAL A 86 7.53 0.40 -2.34
N LEU A 87 7.15 -0.35 -1.31
CA LEU A 87 6.00 -0.09 -0.47
C LEU A 87 6.44 0.16 0.96
N HIS A 88 6.11 1.34 1.50
CA HIS A 88 6.42 1.71 2.88
C HIS A 88 5.11 1.83 3.68
N LEU A 89 5.03 1.09 4.78
CA LEU A 89 3.90 1.10 5.70
C LEU A 89 4.25 1.87 6.97
N LEU A 90 3.38 2.81 7.34
CA LEU A 90 3.35 3.46 8.65
C LEU A 90 1.95 3.25 9.23
N ASP A 91 1.84 2.62 10.39
CA ASP A 91 0.55 2.35 11.00
C ASP A 91 0.51 2.59 12.51
N VAL A 92 -0.66 2.38 13.09
CA VAL A 92 -0.90 2.60 14.54
C VAL A 92 -0.09 1.66 15.45
N PHE A 93 0.55 0.62 14.91
CA PHE A 93 1.43 -0.27 15.68
C PHE A 93 2.85 0.28 15.81
N GLY A 94 3.16 1.37 15.12
CA GLY A 94 4.36 2.18 15.30
C GLY A 94 5.60 1.67 14.59
N ALA A 95 6.75 2.21 14.99
CA ALA A 95 8.00 2.11 14.26
C ALA A 95 8.51 0.68 14.03
N ARG A 96 8.20 -0.27 14.89
CA ARG A 96 8.66 -1.67 14.77
C ARG A 96 8.37 -2.27 13.37
N TYR A 97 7.18 -1.98 12.82
CA TYR A 97 6.77 -2.50 11.51
C TYR A 97 7.00 -1.49 10.37
N SER A 98 7.43 -0.26 10.71
CA SER A 98 7.67 0.80 9.73
C SER A 98 9.14 0.90 9.28
N GLU A 99 10.06 0.17 9.90
CA GLU A 99 11.48 0.17 9.53
C GLU A 99 11.77 -0.67 8.28
N THR A 100 10.90 -1.64 7.97
CA THR A 100 11.08 -2.55 6.84
C THR A 100 10.27 -2.09 5.64
N LEU A 101 10.93 -1.98 4.48
CA LEU A 101 10.29 -1.70 3.20
C LEU A 101 9.89 -3.01 2.51
N GLY A 102 8.73 -3.00 1.88
CA GLY A 102 8.33 -4.05 0.95
C GLY A 102 8.87 -3.77 -0.45
N TYR A 103 9.47 -4.77 -1.06
CA TYR A 103 9.95 -4.68 -2.45
C TYR A 103 9.17 -5.64 -3.32
N GLY A 104 8.82 -5.17 -4.53
CA GLY A 104 8.02 -5.97 -5.44
C GLY A 104 8.25 -5.69 -6.90
N ALA A 105 7.76 -6.60 -7.73
CA ALA A 105 7.71 -6.45 -9.18
C ALA A 105 6.26 -6.58 -9.66
N ARG A 106 5.94 -5.87 -10.75
CA ARG A 106 4.63 -5.95 -11.39
C ARG A 106 4.57 -7.17 -12.30
N GLU A 107 3.52 -7.95 -12.15
CA GLU A 107 3.15 -9.04 -13.05
C GLU A 107 1.71 -8.83 -13.52
N GLY A 108 1.54 -8.37 -14.75
CA GLY A 108 0.23 -8.04 -15.31
C GLY A 108 -0.50 -6.98 -14.47
N ASN A 109 -1.61 -7.36 -13.87
CA ASN A 109 -2.45 -6.51 -13.03
C ASN A 109 -2.17 -6.69 -11.52
N SER A 110 -0.99 -7.18 -11.14
CA SER A 110 -0.62 -7.40 -9.74
C SER A 110 0.79 -6.93 -9.46
N ILE A 111 1.01 -6.47 -8.22
CA ILE A 111 2.33 -6.31 -7.65
C ILE A 111 2.37 -7.12 -6.36
N HIS A 112 3.37 -7.97 -6.25
CA HIS A 112 3.63 -8.78 -5.07
C HIS A 112 4.82 -8.19 -4.32
N PHE A 113 4.58 -7.69 -3.09
CA PHE A 113 5.59 -7.12 -2.20
C PHE A 113 6.01 -8.13 -1.16
N VAL A 114 7.32 -8.19 -0.89
CA VAL A 114 7.91 -8.96 0.19
C VAL A 114 8.51 -8.01 1.21
N PHE A 115 8.09 -8.11 2.46
CA PHE A 115 8.65 -7.43 3.62
C PHE A 115 9.45 -8.45 4.43
N GLU A 116 10.75 -8.21 4.61
CA GLU A 116 11.64 -9.07 5.41
C GLU A 116 11.66 -8.56 6.86
N TYR A 117 10.56 -8.76 7.60
CA TYR A 117 10.51 -8.40 9.01
C TYR A 117 11.42 -9.30 9.86
N PRO A 118 11.92 -8.80 11.03
CA PRO A 118 12.78 -9.59 11.90
C PRO A 118 12.15 -10.89 12.42
N ASP A 119 10.83 -10.94 12.52
CA ASP A 119 10.04 -12.09 12.97
C ASP A 119 9.52 -12.96 11.81
N GLY A 120 9.95 -12.69 10.59
CA GLY A 120 9.69 -13.49 9.41
C GLY A 120 9.11 -12.70 8.25
N PRO A 121 9.18 -13.25 7.03
CA PRO A 121 8.71 -12.56 5.84
C PRO A 121 7.17 -12.41 5.86
N PHE A 122 6.72 -11.27 5.32
CA PHE A 122 5.31 -10.94 5.14
C PHE A 122 5.07 -10.54 3.68
N HIS A 123 4.01 -11.04 3.09
CA HIS A 123 3.66 -10.74 1.71
C HIS A 123 2.43 -9.83 1.64
N THR A 124 2.48 -8.85 0.75
CA THR A 124 1.33 -8.02 0.39
C THR A 124 1.19 -8.02 -1.12
N THR A 125 0.06 -8.48 -1.63
CA THR A 125 -0.23 -8.47 -3.07
C THR A 125 -1.35 -7.48 -3.36
N TYR A 126 -1.08 -6.48 -4.19
CA TYR A 126 -2.09 -5.59 -4.75
C TYR A 126 -2.45 -6.08 -6.15
N ARG A 127 -3.74 -6.38 -6.37
CA ARG A 127 -4.26 -6.83 -7.66
C ARG A 127 -5.38 -5.92 -8.13
N TRP A 128 -5.21 -5.33 -9.30
CA TRP A 128 -6.27 -4.63 -10.01
C TRP A 128 -7.17 -5.61 -10.74
N LEU A 129 -8.49 -5.44 -10.62
CA LEU A 129 -9.54 -6.27 -11.24
C LEU A 129 -10.28 -5.41 -12.28
N PRO A 130 -9.80 -5.33 -13.53
CA PRO A 130 -10.32 -4.41 -14.54
C PRO A 130 -11.79 -4.66 -14.88
N GLU A 131 -12.25 -5.91 -14.83
CA GLU A 131 -13.64 -6.31 -15.13
C GLU A 131 -14.66 -5.74 -14.13
N THR A 132 -14.24 -5.42 -12.93
CA THR A 132 -15.09 -4.85 -11.86
C THR A 132 -14.70 -3.46 -11.43
N GLY A 133 -13.54 -2.95 -11.89
CA GLY A 133 -12.98 -1.69 -11.44
C GLY A 133 -12.67 -1.69 -9.93
N ALA A 134 -12.27 -2.83 -9.39
CA ALA A 134 -12.01 -3.06 -7.97
C ALA A 134 -10.56 -3.49 -7.74
N TRP A 135 -10.13 -3.44 -6.48
CA TRP A 135 -8.86 -4.00 -6.05
C TRP A 135 -9.08 -5.19 -5.12
N GLN A 136 -8.14 -6.13 -5.18
CA GLN A 136 -7.90 -7.12 -4.14
C GLN A 136 -6.56 -6.84 -3.49
N TRP A 137 -6.53 -6.81 -2.16
CA TRP A 137 -5.31 -6.79 -1.37
C TRP A 137 -5.24 -8.07 -0.56
N LEU A 138 -4.27 -8.92 -0.88
CA LEU A 138 -4.01 -10.17 -0.19
C LEU A 138 -2.75 -10.00 0.66
N LEU A 139 -2.89 -10.25 1.96
CA LEU A 139 -1.81 -10.20 2.92
C LEU A 139 -1.57 -11.61 3.46
N GLU A 140 -0.30 -12.02 3.51
CA GLU A 140 0.07 -13.38 3.91
C GLU A 140 1.26 -13.35 4.86
N GLN A 141 1.24 -14.25 5.82
CA GLN A 141 2.33 -14.48 6.76
C GLN A 141 2.59 -15.97 6.90
N LYS A 142 3.74 -16.35 7.48
CA LYS A 142 3.99 -17.74 7.85
C LYS A 142 3.40 -18.05 9.22
N ASP A 143 2.86 -19.27 9.35
CA ASP A 143 2.52 -19.83 10.64
C ASP A 143 3.77 -20.36 11.37
N LYS A 144 3.56 -20.89 12.58
CA LYS A 144 4.62 -21.49 13.41
C LYS A 144 5.38 -22.66 12.74
N ASP A 145 4.76 -23.30 11.76
CA ASP A 145 5.31 -24.44 11.03
C ASP A 145 5.95 -24.00 9.69
N GLY A 146 6.03 -22.69 9.44
CA GLY A 146 6.62 -22.07 8.25
C GLY A 146 5.74 -22.13 7.00
N LYS A 147 4.46 -22.51 7.13
CA LYS A 147 3.50 -22.56 6.04
C LYS A 147 2.85 -21.20 5.84
N TRP A 148 2.73 -20.77 4.59
CA TRP A 148 2.01 -19.54 4.24
C TRP A 148 0.52 -19.65 4.56
N MET A 149 -0.01 -18.63 5.22
CA MET A 149 -1.42 -18.50 5.54
C MET A 149 -1.90 -17.07 5.30
N LYS A 150 -3.17 -16.92 4.98
CA LYS A 150 -3.78 -15.61 4.80
C LYS A 150 -3.82 -14.88 6.15
N PHE A 151 -3.26 -13.68 6.16
CA PHE A 151 -3.43 -12.71 7.23
C PHE A 151 -4.68 -11.87 6.98
N ALA A 152 -4.85 -11.39 5.73
CA ALA A 152 -6.02 -10.65 5.30
C ALA A 152 -6.30 -10.87 3.79
N ASP A 153 -7.57 -10.70 3.40
CA ASP A 153 -7.99 -10.76 2.00
C ASP A 153 -9.08 -9.70 1.77
N PHE A 154 -8.64 -8.51 1.38
CA PHE A 154 -9.49 -7.35 1.26
C PHE A 154 -9.95 -7.12 -0.18
N LYS A 155 -11.18 -6.62 -0.31
CA LYS A 155 -11.71 -6.07 -1.55
C LYS A 155 -11.92 -4.58 -1.38
N LEU A 156 -11.42 -3.78 -2.34
CA LEU A 156 -11.67 -2.34 -2.40
C LEU A 156 -12.58 -2.05 -3.57
N THR A 157 -13.70 -1.37 -3.30
CA THR A 157 -14.62 -0.87 -4.31
C THR A 157 -14.66 0.65 -4.25
N ARG A 158 -14.95 1.31 -5.37
CA ARG A 158 -15.08 2.76 -5.38
C ARG A 158 -16.08 3.24 -4.34
N ALA A 159 -15.66 4.18 -3.50
CA ALA A 159 -16.57 4.79 -2.55
C ALA A 159 -17.66 5.57 -3.28
N SER A 160 -18.91 5.45 -2.82
CA SER A 160 -20.00 6.30 -3.32
C SER A 160 -19.71 7.77 -2.98
N PRO A 161 -20.04 8.73 -3.86
CA PRO A 161 -19.94 10.13 -3.51
C PRO A 161 -20.70 10.40 -2.20
N LYS A 162 -20.07 11.07 -1.24
CA LYS A 162 -20.77 11.54 -0.03
C LYS A 162 -21.82 12.56 -0.49
N GLN A 163 -23.10 12.25 -0.24
CA GLN A 163 -24.21 13.18 -0.47
C GLN A 163 -24.13 14.37 0.49
#